data_eb4e9ef311a4aefd2a0148b2863ca21c
#
_entry.id   eb4e9ef311a4aefd2a0148b2863ca21c
#
_cell.length_a   1.000
_cell.length_b   1.000
_cell.length_c   1.000
_cell.angle_alpha   90.00
_cell.angle_beta   90.00
_cell.angle_gamma   90.00
#
_symmetry.space_group_name_H-M   'P 1'
#
loop_
_entity.id
_entity.type
_entity.pdbx_description
1 polymer ?
#
loop_
_entity_poly.entity_id
_entity_poly.type
_entity_poly.pdbx_seq_one_letter_code
_entity_poly.pdbx_strand_id
1 'polypeptide(L)'
;MKEVVEELEIRRAKARDGGGQRRIEAQHKRGKLTARERLALLLDDGSFEEFDMYVEHRCIDFGMEKNKFPGDGVVTGWGTINGRVVYVFAKDFTVFGGSLSEAHANKMIKIQDMALRSRAPVIGLFDAGGARIQEGVAALGGYGEVFLRNVLASGVIPQISVIMGPCAGGDVYSPAMTDFIFMVKDTSYMFVTGPDVVKTVTKEEVTAEQLGGAVVHTTKSSIADGAYDNDVETLLQMRRLMDFLPSSNLSGVPELPTRDPWDRIEPSLDTLIPDNPNKPYDIKELIHKVVDEGDFFEIQETFARNIVVGFARMEGRTIGIVANQPMFLAGVLDSDASRKAARFVRFCDCFSIPLVTFVDVPGFLPGTDQEYGGLIKHGAKLLFAFTEATVPKVTVITRKAYGGAYDVMSSKHIRGDVNYAWPTAEIAVMGAKGAVEILYRADLGDPEKVKKHIDDYQERFANPFVAAERGYIDEVIAPRGTRMRVARALQMLRNKHVENPWKKHDNIPL
;
A
#
# COMPACT_ATOMS: atom_id res chain seq x y z
N MET A 1 20.88 28.37 39.00
CA MET A 1 19.78 27.59 38.41
C MET A 1 19.06 28.37 37.32
N LYS A 2 18.62 29.63 37.56
CA LYS A 2 17.94 30.45 36.52
C LYS A 2 18.80 30.65 35.28
N GLU A 3 20.04 31.04 35.40
CA GLU A 3 20.99 31.22 34.29
C GLU A 3 21.23 29.91 33.52
N VAL A 4 21.28 28.77 34.23
CA VAL A 4 21.45 27.45 33.58
C VAL A 4 20.22 27.05 32.75
N VAL A 5 19.01 27.39 33.21
CA VAL A 5 17.76 27.16 32.46
C VAL A 5 17.68 28.11 31.26
N GLU A 6 18.08 29.37 31.43
CA GLU A 6 18.15 30.34 30.31
C GLU A 6 19.13 29.88 29.22
N GLU A 7 20.31 29.38 29.60
CA GLU A 7 21.25 28.79 28.63
C GLU A 7 20.68 27.55 27.91
N LEU A 8 19.96 26.70 28.65
CA LEU A 8 19.29 25.58 28.03
C LEU A 8 18.30 26.02 26.95
N GLU A 9 17.46 27.03 27.23
CA GLU A 9 16.50 27.53 26.25
C GLU A 9 17.16 28.18 25.02
N ILE A 10 18.30 28.87 25.22
CA ILE A 10 19.12 29.42 24.12
C ILE A 10 19.61 28.27 23.21
N ARG A 11 20.13 27.18 23.79
CA ARG A 11 20.60 26.02 23.02
C ARG A 11 19.45 25.29 22.31
N ARG A 12 18.30 25.17 22.96
CA ARG A 12 17.10 24.63 22.35
C ARG A 12 16.64 25.46 21.15
N ALA A 13 16.58 26.77 21.31
CA ALA A 13 16.21 27.68 20.23
C ALA A 13 17.16 27.54 19.03
N LYS A 14 18.48 27.51 19.28
CA LYS A 14 19.49 27.31 18.26
C LYS A 14 19.32 25.96 17.54
N ALA A 15 19.01 24.88 18.26
CA ALA A 15 18.78 23.57 17.66
C ALA A 15 17.50 23.55 16.81
N ARG A 16 16.46 24.28 17.21
CA ARG A 16 15.20 24.39 16.46
C ARG A 16 15.31 25.26 15.21
N ASP A 17 16.28 26.17 15.15
CA ASP A 17 16.50 27.05 13.99
C ASP A 17 17.04 26.30 12.76
N GLY A 18 17.52 25.06 12.92
CA GLY A 18 18.01 24.23 11.83
C GLY A 18 19.08 24.94 11.02
N GLY A 19 18.84 25.08 9.69
CA GLY A 19 19.74 25.77 8.78
C GLY A 19 19.65 27.31 8.80
N GLY A 20 18.79 27.87 9.66
CA GLY A 20 18.56 29.30 9.85
C GLY A 20 17.51 29.90 8.94
N GLN A 21 17.00 31.08 9.32
CA GLN A 21 15.81 31.72 8.73
C GLN A 21 15.87 31.84 7.20
N ARG A 22 17.02 32.20 6.64
CA ARG A 22 17.19 32.34 5.19
C ARG A 22 16.86 31.03 4.42
N ARG A 23 17.27 29.87 4.98
CA ARG A 23 17.03 28.56 4.35
C ARG A 23 15.61 28.08 4.56
N ILE A 24 15.02 28.42 5.70
CA ILE A 24 13.60 28.20 6.01
C ILE A 24 12.73 28.96 5.00
N GLU A 25 12.99 30.24 4.79
CA GLU A 25 12.28 31.05 3.79
C GLU A 25 12.41 30.50 2.36
N ALA A 26 13.59 29.96 2.02
CA ALA A 26 13.82 29.35 0.72
C ALA A 26 13.02 28.04 0.56
N GLN A 27 12.78 27.31 1.64
CA GLN A 27 11.92 26.13 1.67
C GLN A 27 10.45 26.53 1.45
N HIS A 28 9.97 27.53 2.19
CA HIS A 28 8.60 28.04 2.05
C HIS A 28 8.32 28.62 0.66
N LYS A 29 9.26 29.32 0.04
CA LYS A 29 9.13 29.84 -1.33
C LYS A 29 8.94 28.74 -2.39
N ARG A 30 9.35 27.52 -2.08
CA ARG A 30 9.12 26.33 -2.94
C ARG A 30 7.81 25.63 -2.63
N GLY A 31 6.96 26.17 -1.76
CA GLY A 31 5.71 25.56 -1.32
C GLY A 31 5.88 24.39 -0.35
N LYS A 32 7.05 24.27 0.29
CA LYS A 32 7.39 23.16 1.19
C LYS A 32 7.46 23.64 2.63
N LEU A 33 7.03 22.80 3.56
CA LEU A 33 7.21 23.01 5.00
C LEU A 33 8.59 22.55 5.45
N THR A 34 9.03 23.04 6.63
CA THR A 34 10.21 22.53 7.31
C THR A 34 9.93 21.16 7.98
N ALA A 35 10.99 20.43 8.34
CA ALA A 35 10.85 19.14 9.04
C ALA A 35 10.02 19.26 10.33
N ARG A 36 10.20 20.34 11.10
CA ARG A 36 9.47 20.57 12.36
C ARG A 36 8.00 20.92 12.14
N GLU A 37 7.70 21.75 11.15
CA GLU A 37 6.32 22.08 10.77
C GLU A 37 5.57 20.84 10.28
N ARG A 38 6.22 19.98 9.52
CA ARG A 38 5.68 18.69 9.08
C ARG A 38 5.34 17.77 10.26
N LEU A 39 6.25 17.66 11.24
CA LEU A 39 6.00 16.86 12.45
C LEU A 39 4.87 17.44 13.30
N ALA A 40 4.78 18.77 13.43
CA ALA A 40 3.69 19.42 14.14
C ALA A 40 2.31 19.17 13.52
N LEU A 41 2.24 18.99 12.20
CA LEU A 41 1.00 18.63 11.51
C LEU A 41 0.69 17.12 11.53
N LEU A 42 1.73 16.29 11.53
CA LEU A 42 1.59 14.84 11.52
C LEU A 42 1.15 14.30 12.89
N LEU A 43 1.73 14.81 13.96
CA LEU A 43 1.51 14.30 15.32
C LEU A 43 0.40 15.07 16.03
N ASP A 44 -0.14 14.47 17.08
CA ASP A 44 -1.10 15.12 17.95
C ASP A 44 -0.45 16.31 18.66
N ASP A 45 -1.20 17.38 18.85
CA ASP A 45 -0.70 18.61 19.45
C ASP A 45 -0.06 18.35 20.81
N GLY A 46 1.15 18.87 21.00
CA GLY A 46 1.93 18.72 22.23
C GLY A 46 2.46 17.32 22.55
N SER A 47 2.28 16.33 21.65
CA SER A 47 2.71 14.95 21.90
C SER A 47 4.16 14.66 21.52
N PHE A 48 4.81 15.53 20.76
CA PHE A 48 6.14 15.26 20.21
C PHE A 48 7.24 15.37 21.25
N GLU A 49 7.98 14.28 21.45
CA GLU A 49 9.18 14.20 22.27
C GLU A 49 10.41 13.99 21.37
N GLU A 50 11.23 15.03 21.24
CA GLU A 50 12.42 15.01 20.40
C GLU A 50 13.61 14.34 21.08
N PHE A 51 14.29 13.45 20.36
CA PHE A 51 15.54 12.84 20.79
C PHE A 51 16.73 13.35 19.98
N ASP A 52 17.90 13.42 20.65
CA ASP A 52 19.19 13.74 20.01
C ASP A 52 19.23 15.12 19.31
N MET A 53 18.49 16.09 19.85
CA MET A 53 18.40 17.46 19.34
C MET A 53 19.78 18.14 19.20
N TYR A 54 20.76 17.76 20.05
CA TYR A 54 22.08 18.39 20.11
C TYR A 54 23.18 17.60 19.40
N VAL A 55 22.85 16.47 18.79
CA VAL A 55 23.82 15.66 18.05
C VAL A 55 24.32 16.44 16.84
N GLU A 56 25.65 16.44 16.64
CA GLU A 56 26.33 17.05 15.51
C GLU A 56 27.22 16.03 14.82
N HIS A 57 27.53 16.23 13.53
CA HIS A 57 28.47 15.39 12.80
C HIS A 57 29.89 15.51 13.37
N ARG A 58 30.73 14.50 13.10
CA ARG A 58 32.12 14.45 13.55
C ARG A 58 33.14 14.68 12.45
N CYS A 59 32.68 14.99 11.24
CA CYS A 59 33.55 15.24 10.08
C CYS A 59 34.42 16.45 10.31
N ILE A 60 35.72 16.33 10.05
CA ILE A 60 36.74 17.35 10.14
C ILE A 60 37.31 17.75 8.77
N ASP A 61 37.02 16.96 7.71
CA ASP A 61 37.50 17.21 6.37
C ASP A 61 36.67 18.29 5.66
N PHE A 62 37.21 18.86 4.59
CA PHE A 62 36.54 19.85 3.74
C PHE A 62 35.98 21.08 4.49
N GLY A 63 36.57 21.44 5.65
CA GLY A 63 36.12 22.58 6.45
C GLY A 63 34.83 22.33 7.24
N MET A 64 34.40 21.09 7.33
CA MET A 64 33.17 20.72 8.05
C MET A 64 33.26 20.98 9.55
N GLU A 65 34.45 20.94 10.12
CA GLU A 65 34.67 21.24 11.57
C GLU A 65 34.13 22.63 11.97
N LYS A 66 34.02 23.57 11.01
CA LYS A 66 33.50 24.92 11.22
C LYS A 66 32.00 25.08 10.97
N ASN A 67 31.40 24.05 10.36
CA ASN A 67 30.02 24.07 9.91
C ASN A 67 29.20 23.02 10.68
N LYS A 68 28.88 23.32 11.93
CA LYS A 68 28.13 22.40 12.80
C LYS A 68 26.73 22.92 13.08
N PHE A 69 25.76 22.06 12.88
CA PHE A 69 24.35 22.34 13.14
C PHE A 69 23.80 21.29 14.11
N PRO A 70 23.26 21.69 15.28
CA PRO A 70 22.58 20.75 16.17
C PRO A 70 21.46 20.00 15.46
N GLY A 71 21.36 18.69 15.73
CA GLY A 71 20.41 17.82 15.08
C GLY A 71 20.87 17.23 13.76
N ASP A 72 21.94 17.74 13.17
CA ASP A 72 22.63 17.25 11.95
C ASP A 72 21.71 16.89 10.78
N GLY A 73 20.70 17.71 10.51
CA GLY A 73 19.82 17.56 9.33
C GLY A 73 18.73 16.50 9.44
N VAL A 74 18.46 15.99 10.64
CA VAL A 74 17.28 15.13 10.89
C VAL A 74 16.69 15.37 12.27
N VAL A 75 15.38 15.57 12.32
CA VAL A 75 14.61 15.65 13.55
C VAL A 75 14.05 14.27 13.86
N THR A 76 14.33 13.75 15.05
CA THR A 76 13.97 12.38 15.45
C THR A 76 13.30 12.36 16.80
N GLY A 77 12.34 11.46 16.99
CA GLY A 77 11.62 11.33 18.25
C GLY A 77 10.41 10.40 18.13
N TRP A 78 9.47 10.60 19.03
CA TRP A 78 8.19 9.91 19.01
C TRP A 78 7.06 10.87 19.40
N GLY A 79 5.86 10.49 19.09
CA GLY A 79 4.65 11.21 19.48
C GLY A 79 3.45 10.32 19.32
N THR A 80 2.27 10.92 19.24
CA THR A 80 1.04 10.17 18.97
C THR A 80 0.33 10.64 17.70
N ILE A 81 -0.41 9.74 17.07
CA ILE A 81 -1.39 10.05 16.04
C ILE A 81 -2.71 9.45 16.51
N ASN A 82 -3.70 10.31 16.73
CA ASN A 82 -4.99 9.92 17.29
C ASN A 82 -4.85 9.09 18.58
N GLY A 83 -3.93 9.53 19.47
CA GLY A 83 -3.62 8.90 20.76
C GLY A 83 -2.72 7.65 20.68
N ARG A 84 -2.32 7.20 19.51
CA ARG A 84 -1.49 5.99 19.32
C ARG A 84 -0.03 6.37 19.07
N VAL A 85 0.88 5.68 19.78
CA VAL A 85 2.32 5.94 19.71
C VAL A 85 2.85 5.65 18.31
N VAL A 86 3.64 6.57 17.79
CA VAL A 86 4.42 6.43 16.54
C VAL A 86 5.82 6.99 16.73
N TYR A 87 6.80 6.34 16.13
CA TYR A 87 8.16 6.87 16.06
C TYR A 87 8.37 7.57 14.73
N VAL A 88 9.09 8.69 14.76
CA VAL A 88 9.24 9.54 13.57
C VAL A 88 10.68 9.99 13.38
N PHE A 89 11.08 10.13 12.14
CA PHE A 89 12.22 10.93 11.72
C PHE A 89 11.84 11.82 10.55
N ALA A 90 12.31 13.05 10.54
CA ALA A 90 12.06 14.00 9.46
C ALA A 90 13.37 14.63 9.02
N LYS A 91 13.78 14.39 7.77
CA LYS A 91 14.99 14.97 7.20
C LYS A 91 14.79 16.46 6.97
N ASP A 92 15.75 17.26 7.44
CA ASP A 92 15.73 18.71 7.35
C ASP A 92 16.59 19.21 6.20
N PHE A 93 15.94 19.52 5.09
CA PHE A 93 16.62 20.03 3.90
C PHE A 93 17.37 21.34 4.13
N THR A 94 17.02 22.10 5.16
CA THR A 94 17.70 23.36 5.50
C THR A 94 19.12 23.14 6.02
N VAL A 95 19.44 21.94 6.51
CA VAL A 95 20.76 21.55 7.03
C VAL A 95 21.43 20.57 6.07
N PHE A 96 22.46 21.01 5.38
CA PHE A 96 23.23 20.22 4.38
C PHE A 96 22.36 19.52 3.33
N GLY A 97 21.21 20.12 2.97
CA GLY A 97 20.26 19.49 2.05
C GLY A 97 19.66 18.17 2.56
N GLY A 98 19.55 18.00 3.88
CA GLY A 98 19.04 16.76 4.49
C GLY A 98 19.95 15.54 4.29
N SER A 99 21.17 15.71 3.78
CA SER A 99 22.07 14.60 3.43
C SER A 99 22.47 13.77 4.64
N LEU A 100 22.52 12.43 4.43
CA LEU A 100 22.80 11.48 5.48
C LEU A 100 24.31 11.43 5.79
N SER A 101 24.65 11.75 7.03
CA SER A 101 25.96 11.53 7.67
C SER A 101 25.91 10.30 8.57
N GLU A 102 27.05 9.91 9.13
CA GLU A 102 27.09 8.90 10.20
C GLU A 102 26.22 9.29 11.40
N ALA A 103 26.34 10.53 11.89
CA ALA A 103 25.56 11.02 13.03
C ALA A 103 24.05 11.08 12.74
N HIS A 104 23.69 11.56 11.56
CA HIS A 104 22.32 11.56 11.05
C HIS A 104 21.74 10.13 11.01
N ALA A 105 22.48 9.18 10.42
CA ALA A 105 22.08 7.78 10.38
C ALA A 105 21.88 7.19 11.78
N ASN A 106 22.80 7.43 12.70
CA ASN A 106 22.71 6.92 14.08
C ASN A 106 21.45 7.40 14.81
N LYS A 107 20.98 8.61 14.54
CA LYS A 107 19.71 9.10 15.06
C LYS A 107 18.52 8.32 14.50
N MET A 108 18.49 8.08 13.18
CA MET A 108 17.46 7.27 12.54
C MET A 108 17.47 5.82 13.05
N ILE A 109 18.62 5.20 13.14
CA ILE A 109 18.84 3.85 13.67
C ILE A 109 18.26 3.72 15.07
N LYS A 110 18.55 4.69 15.96
CA LYS A 110 18.00 4.72 17.32
C LYS A 110 16.49 4.72 17.33
N ILE A 111 15.85 5.53 16.48
CA ILE A 111 14.40 5.59 16.37
C ILE A 111 13.82 4.26 15.85
N GLN A 112 14.41 3.67 14.83
CA GLN A 112 13.98 2.37 14.30
C GLN A 112 14.10 1.27 15.36
N ASP A 113 15.22 1.20 16.08
CA ASP A 113 15.43 0.24 17.16
C ASP A 113 14.42 0.43 18.32
N MET A 114 14.11 1.67 18.68
CA MET A 114 13.12 1.97 19.72
C MET A 114 11.71 1.59 19.27
N ALA A 115 11.33 1.92 18.05
CA ALA A 115 10.05 1.54 17.47
C ALA A 115 9.85 0.02 17.46
N LEU A 116 10.88 -0.72 17.05
CA LEU A 116 10.85 -2.17 17.02
C LEU A 116 10.68 -2.77 18.42
N ARG A 117 11.41 -2.24 19.42
CA ARG A 117 11.31 -2.68 20.83
C ARG A 117 9.95 -2.34 21.45
N SER A 118 9.40 -1.17 21.11
CA SER A 118 8.10 -0.69 21.60
C SER A 118 6.91 -1.25 20.82
N ARG A 119 7.16 -1.95 19.73
CA ARG A 119 6.13 -2.46 18.80
C ARG A 119 5.17 -1.37 18.34
N ALA A 120 5.74 -0.29 17.85
CA ALA A 120 5.01 0.87 17.35
C ALA A 120 5.47 1.23 15.92
N PRO A 121 4.60 1.81 15.09
CA PRO A 121 4.93 2.19 13.73
C PRO A 121 6.07 3.19 13.64
N VAL A 122 6.78 3.18 12.49
CA VAL A 122 7.76 4.19 12.11
C VAL A 122 7.28 4.96 10.88
N ILE A 123 7.31 6.29 10.96
CA ILE A 123 7.02 7.18 9.84
C ILE A 123 8.25 8.02 9.56
N GLY A 124 8.81 7.88 8.35
CA GLY A 124 9.93 8.67 7.85
C GLY A 124 9.47 9.75 6.87
N LEU A 125 9.86 11.01 7.12
CA LEU A 125 9.64 12.12 6.19
C LEU A 125 10.95 12.42 5.47
N PHE A 126 10.98 12.20 4.15
CA PHE A 126 12.17 12.28 3.32
C PHE A 126 12.21 13.59 2.53
N ASP A 127 13.28 14.33 2.70
CA ASP A 127 13.58 15.55 1.96
C ASP A 127 15.10 15.73 1.94
N ALA A 128 15.81 15.02 1.03
CA ALA A 128 17.26 14.92 1.08
C ALA A 128 17.93 14.67 -0.27
N GLY A 129 19.14 15.15 -0.40
CA GLY A 129 19.99 14.96 -1.57
C GLY A 129 20.82 13.68 -1.58
N GLY A 130 20.60 12.74 -0.65
CA GLY A 130 21.37 11.49 -0.59
C GLY A 130 22.48 11.49 0.46
N ALA A 131 23.59 10.77 0.19
CA ALA A 131 24.72 10.65 1.10
C ALA A 131 25.50 11.99 1.23
N ARG A 132 25.96 12.30 2.45
CA ARG A 132 26.90 13.42 2.68
C ARG A 132 28.28 13.06 2.16
N ILE A 133 28.65 13.57 1.00
CA ILE A 133 29.85 13.18 0.26
C ILE A 133 31.12 13.42 1.08
N GLN A 134 31.14 14.47 1.92
CA GLN A 134 32.28 14.84 2.76
C GLN A 134 32.64 13.76 3.80
N GLU A 135 31.71 12.87 4.14
CA GLU A 135 31.94 11.78 5.11
C GLU A 135 32.27 10.44 4.44
N GLY A 136 32.27 10.38 3.12
CA GLY A 136 32.71 9.20 2.37
C GLY A 136 31.99 7.92 2.77
N VAL A 137 32.75 6.86 3.04
CA VAL A 137 32.23 5.54 3.36
C VAL A 137 31.44 5.48 4.67
N ALA A 138 31.64 6.40 5.61
CA ALA A 138 30.88 6.46 6.85
C ALA A 138 29.38 6.73 6.59
N ALA A 139 29.07 7.59 5.61
CA ALA A 139 27.70 7.81 5.17
C ALA A 139 27.09 6.53 4.56
N LEU A 140 27.86 5.77 3.77
CA LEU A 140 27.40 4.50 3.18
C LEU A 140 27.14 3.43 4.26
N GLY A 141 28.01 3.35 5.27
CA GLY A 141 27.81 2.48 6.45
C GLY A 141 26.51 2.84 7.17
N GLY A 142 26.23 4.13 7.33
CA GLY A 142 24.99 4.62 7.92
C GLY A 142 23.75 4.16 7.15
N TYR A 143 23.75 4.23 5.82
CA TYR A 143 22.66 3.67 4.99
C TYR A 143 22.49 2.16 5.20
N GLY A 144 23.58 1.38 5.19
CA GLY A 144 23.54 -0.07 5.41
C GLY A 144 22.86 -0.43 6.74
N GLU A 145 23.17 0.30 7.79
CA GLU A 145 22.58 0.11 9.11
C GLU A 145 21.07 0.47 9.15
N VAL A 146 20.65 1.51 8.44
CA VAL A 146 19.22 1.86 8.29
C VAL A 146 18.50 0.76 7.50
N PHE A 147 19.08 0.26 6.40
CA PHE A 147 18.50 -0.82 5.60
C PHE A 147 18.30 -2.10 6.39
N LEU A 148 19.29 -2.46 7.22
CA LEU A 148 19.17 -3.61 8.12
C LEU A 148 17.91 -3.49 9.01
N ARG A 149 17.65 -2.30 9.59
CA ARG A 149 16.47 -2.08 10.43
C ARG A 149 15.18 -2.12 9.64
N ASN A 150 15.15 -1.60 8.42
CA ASN A 150 13.97 -1.75 7.56
C ASN A 150 13.61 -3.22 7.33
N VAL A 151 14.61 -4.06 7.05
CA VAL A 151 14.39 -5.50 6.85
C VAL A 151 13.93 -6.20 8.13
N LEU A 152 14.55 -5.90 9.28
CA LEU A 152 14.17 -6.51 10.57
C LEU A 152 12.78 -6.06 11.05
N ALA A 153 12.35 -4.88 10.67
CA ALA A 153 11.04 -4.34 11.01
C ALA A 153 9.92 -4.81 10.07
N SER A 154 10.26 -5.31 8.88
CA SER A 154 9.30 -5.75 7.87
C SER A 154 8.40 -6.86 8.41
N GLY A 155 7.08 -6.65 8.34
CA GLY A 155 6.08 -7.57 8.88
C GLY A 155 6.00 -7.60 10.42
N VAL A 156 6.76 -6.76 11.13
CA VAL A 156 6.73 -6.65 12.60
C VAL A 156 6.03 -5.39 13.07
N ILE A 157 6.40 -4.24 12.51
CA ILE A 157 5.77 -2.94 12.72
C ILE A 157 5.52 -2.26 11.38
N PRO A 158 4.42 -1.51 11.22
CA PRO A 158 4.20 -0.73 10.01
C PRO A 158 5.29 0.32 9.81
N GLN A 159 5.80 0.40 8.58
CA GLN A 159 6.80 1.36 8.16
C GLN A 159 6.23 2.21 7.02
N ILE A 160 6.16 3.52 7.20
CA ILE A 160 5.60 4.46 6.21
C ILE A 160 6.68 5.47 5.83
N SER A 161 6.89 5.64 4.54
CA SER A 161 7.78 6.65 3.98
C SER A 161 6.99 7.72 3.24
N VAL A 162 7.24 8.98 3.58
CA VAL A 162 6.60 10.13 2.92
C VAL A 162 7.68 10.97 2.26
N ILE A 163 7.65 11.03 0.94
CA ILE A 163 8.64 11.76 0.15
C ILE A 163 8.12 13.19 -0.06
N MET A 164 8.76 14.14 0.58
CA MET A 164 8.32 15.54 0.65
C MET A 164 9.33 16.52 0.04
N GLY A 165 10.27 15.98 -0.72
CA GLY A 165 11.28 16.70 -1.44
C GLY A 165 12.14 15.76 -2.27
N PRO A 166 13.35 16.14 -2.67
CA PRO A 166 14.30 15.22 -3.29
C PRO A 166 14.55 13.98 -2.43
N CYS A 167 14.64 12.82 -3.06
CA CYS A 167 15.07 11.57 -2.47
C CYS A 167 15.88 10.83 -3.54
N ALA A 168 17.22 10.82 -3.42
CA ALA A 168 18.10 10.39 -4.49
C ALA A 168 19.23 9.47 -3.99
N GLY A 169 19.75 8.66 -4.89
CA GLY A 169 20.88 7.77 -4.62
C GLY A 169 20.51 6.70 -3.58
N GLY A 170 21.37 6.49 -2.58
CA GLY A 170 21.13 5.53 -1.50
C GLY A 170 19.86 5.78 -0.70
N ASP A 171 19.36 7.01 -0.71
CA ASP A 171 18.19 7.42 0.06
C ASP A 171 16.88 6.79 -0.42
N VAL A 172 16.81 6.32 -1.66
CA VAL A 172 15.59 5.70 -2.22
C VAL A 172 15.36 4.27 -1.75
N TYR A 173 16.40 3.57 -1.32
CA TYR A 173 16.28 2.14 -0.99
C TYR A 173 15.61 1.90 0.37
N SER A 174 15.81 2.79 1.35
CA SER A 174 15.08 2.70 2.62
C SER A 174 13.56 2.79 2.43
N PRO A 175 13.00 3.81 1.75
CA PRO A 175 11.59 3.83 1.40
C PRO A 175 11.12 2.60 0.64
N ALA A 176 11.90 2.13 -0.35
CA ALA A 176 11.54 0.97 -1.17
C ALA A 176 11.37 -0.34 -0.36
N MET A 177 11.96 -0.42 0.84
CA MET A 177 11.81 -1.55 1.77
C MET A 177 10.72 -1.33 2.81
N THR A 178 10.10 -0.17 2.88
CA THR A 178 8.97 0.10 3.77
C THR A 178 7.65 -0.42 3.21
N ASP A 179 6.59 -0.40 4.02
CA ASP A 179 5.30 -0.95 3.62
C ASP A 179 4.55 -0.05 2.66
N PHE A 180 4.60 1.27 2.89
CA PHE A 180 3.93 2.27 2.06
C PHE A 180 4.82 3.47 1.78
N ILE A 181 4.71 3.99 0.55
CA ILE A 181 5.39 5.19 0.10
C ILE A 181 4.35 6.18 -0.44
N PHE A 182 4.37 7.39 0.10
CA PHE A 182 3.54 8.48 -0.40
C PHE A 182 4.41 9.66 -0.85
N MET A 183 3.95 10.39 -1.85
CA MET A 183 4.71 11.50 -2.44
C MET A 183 3.90 12.78 -2.45
N VAL A 184 4.57 13.92 -2.39
CA VAL A 184 3.98 15.23 -2.66
C VAL A 184 4.20 15.56 -4.13
N LYS A 185 3.14 15.89 -4.87
CA LYS A 185 3.23 16.27 -6.29
C LYS A 185 4.09 17.51 -6.48
N ASP A 186 4.75 17.60 -7.61
CA ASP A 186 5.54 18.75 -8.11
C ASP A 186 6.74 19.18 -7.25
N THR A 187 6.83 18.72 -6.00
CA THR A 187 7.91 19.09 -5.07
C THR A 187 8.76 17.93 -4.61
N SER A 188 8.35 16.69 -4.88
CA SER A 188 9.09 15.49 -4.48
C SER A 188 9.48 14.63 -5.67
N TYR A 189 10.66 14.03 -5.56
CA TYR A 189 11.25 13.19 -6.60
C TYR A 189 11.98 12.01 -5.98
N MET A 190 11.89 10.84 -6.64
CA MET A 190 12.67 9.66 -6.30
C MET A 190 13.39 9.15 -7.53
N PHE A 191 14.72 8.99 -7.46
CA PHE A 191 15.50 8.35 -8.51
C PHE A 191 16.85 7.86 -7.97
N VAL A 192 17.40 6.81 -8.56
CA VAL A 192 18.73 6.31 -8.21
C VAL A 192 19.80 7.35 -8.57
N THR A 193 19.68 7.93 -9.77
CA THR A 193 20.55 9.00 -10.25
C THR A 193 19.73 10.10 -10.90
N GLY A 194 20.12 11.36 -10.66
CA GLY A 194 19.40 12.52 -11.17
C GLY A 194 19.55 12.74 -12.68
N PRO A 195 18.78 13.71 -13.24
CA PRO A 195 18.75 14.00 -14.67
C PRO A 195 20.13 14.27 -15.33
N ASP A 196 21.04 14.94 -14.61
CA ASP A 196 22.37 15.26 -15.14
C ASP A 196 23.22 14.00 -15.38
N VAL A 197 23.12 13.01 -14.48
CA VAL A 197 23.81 11.72 -14.64
C VAL A 197 23.18 10.92 -15.78
N VAL A 198 21.84 10.88 -15.84
CA VAL A 198 21.09 10.25 -16.95
C VAL A 198 21.54 10.84 -18.28
N LYS A 199 21.57 12.17 -18.43
CA LYS A 199 22.04 12.86 -19.62
C LYS A 199 23.49 12.48 -19.99
N THR A 200 24.36 12.38 -19.00
CA THR A 200 25.78 12.05 -19.22
C THR A 200 25.96 10.62 -19.70
N VAL A 201 25.23 9.66 -19.10
CA VAL A 201 25.43 8.22 -19.36
C VAL A 201 24.60 7.72 -20.55
N THR A 202 23.27 8.02 -20.56
CA THR A 202 22.35 7.50 -21.59
C THR A 202 22.03 8.47 -22.69
N LYS A 203 22.45 9.74 -22.57
CA LYS A 203 22.17 10.85 -23.50
C LYS A 203 20.68 11.24 -23.54
N GLU A 204 19.87 10.77 -22.61
CA GLU A 204 18.47 11.16 -22.47
C GLU A 204 18.37 12.54 -21.80
N GLU A 205 17.50 13.40 -22.33
CA GLU A 205 17.16 14.69 -21.72
C GLU A 205 15.82 14.57 -21.01
N VAL A 206 15.84 14.59 -19.69
CA VAL A 206 14.65 14.46 -18.85
C VAL A 206 14.71 15.47 -17.71
N THR A 207 13.53 15.95 -17.28
CA THR A 207 13.41 16.72 -16.04
C THR A 207 13.32 15.78 -14.83
N ALA A 208 13.51 16.32 -13.61
CA ALA A 208 13.34 15.54 -12.39
C ALA A 208 11.92 14.97 -12.27
N GLU A 209 10.92 15.75 -12.65
CA GLU A 209 9.51 15.31 -12.67
C GLU A 209 9.26 14.17 -13.66
N GLN A 210 9.82 14.27 -14.87
CA GLN A 210 9.69 13.21 -15.88
C GLN A 210 10.45 11.93 -15.53
N LEU A 211 11.55 12.04 -14.80
CA LEU A 211 12.38 10.90 -14.41
C LEU A 211 11.80 10.16 -13.20
N GLY A 212 11.39 10.89 -12.16
CA GLY A 212 11.02 10.30 -10.90
C GLY A 212 10.06 11.15 -10.06
N GLY A 213 9.20 11.96 -10.69
CA GLY A 213 8.13 12.69 -10.01
C GLY A 213 7.01 11.79 -9.51
N ALA A 214 6.13 12.36 -8.71
CA ALA A 214 5.03 11.64 -8.07
C ALA A 214 4.12 10.91 -9.08
N VAL A 215 3.80 11.54 -10.22
CA VAL A 215 2.98 10.92 -11.27
C VAL A 215 3.65 9.69 -11.87
N VAL A 216 4.96 9.72 -12.09
CA VAL A 216 5.70 8.57 -12.62
C VAL A 216 5.62 7.38 -11.66
N HIS A 217 5.82 7.63 -10.38
CA HIS A 217 5.86 6.58 -9.37
C HIS A 217 4.48 6.04 -8.96
N THR A 218 3.42 6.84 -9.14
CA THR A 218 2.05 6.38 -8.88
C THR A 218 1.36 5.75 -10.09
N THR A 219 1.88 5.94 -11.33
CA THR A 219 1.18 5.45 -12.54
C THR A 219 1.98 4.43 -13.36
N LYS A 220 3.34 4.49 -13.32
CA LYS A 220 4.20 3.66 -14.16
C LYS A 220 5.02 2.65 -13.38
N SER A 221 5.74 3.09 -12.35
CA SER A 221 6.69 2.24 -11.62
C SER A 221 6.08 1.48 -10.44
N SER A 222 4.91 1.87 -9.96
CA SER A 222 4.27 1.36 -8.74
C SER A 222 5.07 1.55 -7.44
N ILE A 223 6.05 2.44 -7.42
CA ILE A 223 6.85 2.69 -6.23
C ILE A 223 6.04 3.43 -5.17
N ALA A 224 5.27 4.46 -5.58
CA ALA A 224 4.44 5.22 -4.66
C ALA A 224 3.00 4.69 -4.61
N ASP A 225 2.49 4.55 -3.40
CA ASP A 225 1.13 4.05 -3.11
C ASP A 225 0.07 5.14 -3.22
N GLY A 226 0.49 6.41 -3.24
CA GLY A 226 -0.36 7.57 -3.46
C GLY A 226 0.44 8.86 -3.53
N ALA A 227 -0.18 9.90 -4.07
CA ALA A 227 0.39 11.23 -4.14
C ALA A 227 -0.68 12.31 -3.94
N TYR A 228 -0.31 13.37 -3.20
CA TYR A 228 -1.22 14.45 -2.85
C TYR A 228 -0.62 15.81 -3.22
N ASP A 229 -1.45 16.85 -3.27
CA ASP A 229 -1.10 18.11 -3.90
C ASP A 229 -0.10 18.96 -3.07
N ASN A 230 -0.03 18.76 -1.75
CA ASN A 230 0.86 19.52 -0.87
C ASN A 230 1.20 18.77 0.42
N ASP A 231 2.15 19.32 1.19
CA ASP A 231 2.62 18.76 2.46
C ASP A 231 1.48 18.54 3.45
N VAL A 232 0.56 19.52 3.58
CA VAL A 232 -0.53 19.48 4.57
C VAL A 232 -1.49 18.33 4.26
N GLU A 233 -1.97 18.25 3.02
CA GLU A 233 -2.87 17.19 2.58
C GLU A 233 -2.23 15.81 2.76
N THR A 234 -0.96 15.67 2.34
CA THR A 234 -0.23 14.42 2.47
C THR A 234 -0.17 13.96 3.93
N LEU A 235 0.16 14.84 4.87
CA LEU A 235 0.25 14.51 6.28
C LEU A 235 -1.12 14.17 6.90
N LEU A 236 -2.19 14.85 6.49
CA LEU A 236 -3.55 14.51 6.91
C LEU A 236 -3.96 13.11 6.43
N GLN A 237 -3.60 12.75 5.20
CA GLN A 237 -3.87 11.40 4.68
C GLN A 237 -3.02 10.34 5.42
N MET A 238 -1.81 10.66 5.87
CA MET A 238 -1.03 9.74 6.70
C MET A 238 -1.69 9.52 8.06
N ARG A 239 -2.22 10.57 8.69
CA ARG A 239 -3.01 10.44 9.91
C ARG A 239 -4.24 9.53 9.70
N ARG A 240 -4.95 9.71 8.58
CA ARG A 240 -6.09 8.86 8.21
C ARG A 240 -5.67 7.40 7.97
N LEU A 241 -4.56 7.16 7.28
CA LEU A 241 -4.05 5.80 7.07
C LEU A 241 -3.74 5.12 8.40
N MET A 242 -3.14 5.85 9.35
CA MET A 242 -2.83 5.30 10.66
C MET A 242 -4.04 4.80 11.43
N ASP A 243 -5.25 5.32 11.17
CA ASP A 243 -6.48 4.85 11.79
C ASP A 243 -6.89 3.43 11.33
N PHE A 244 -6.39 2.99 10.18
CA PHE A 244 -6.62 1.64 9.68
C PHE A 244 -5.56 0.63 10.11
N LEU A 245 -4.32 1.08 10.38
CA LEU A 245 -3.21 0.18 10.60
C LEU A 245 -3.07 -0.26 12.06
N PRO A 246 -2.82 -1.55 12.34
CA PRO A 246 -2.38 -2.01 13.66
C PRO A 246 -1.06 -1.35 14.07
N SER A 247 -0.77 -1.30 15.38
CA SER A 247 0.52 -0.78 15.86
C SER A 247 1.68 -1.74 15.60
N SER A 248 1.39 -3.04 15.55
CA SER A 248 2.38 -4.09 15.24
C SER A 248 1.66 -5.38 14.81
N ASN A 249 2.42 -6.36 14.38
CA ASN A 249 1.91 -7.69 14.03
C ASN A 249 1.27 -8.46 15.22
N LEU A 250 1.54 -8.04 16.44
CA LEU A 250 0.94 -8.61 17.66
C LEU A 250 -0.25 -7.81 18.19
N SER A 251 -0.50 -6.66 17.63
CA SER A 251 -1.66 -5.83 17.97
C SER A 251 -2.87 -6.31 17.15
N GLY A 252 -4.06 -6.24 17.73
CA GLY A 252 -5.28 -6.39 16.96
C GLY A 252 -5.47 -5.23 15.97
N VAL A 253 -6.35 -5.40 14.99
CA VAL A 253 -6.77 -4.30 14.13
C VAL A 253 -7.42 -3.18 14.94
N PRO A 254 -7.25 -1.91 14.57
CA PRO A 254 -7.94 -0.82 15.21
C PRO A 254 -9.47 -0.99 15.15
N GLU A 255 -10.13 -0.60 16.22
CA GLU A 255 -11.60 -0.55 16.29
C GLU A 255 -12.04 0.90 16.51
N LEU A 256 -12.88 1.41 15.61
CA LEU A 256 -13.51 2.72 15.75
C LEU A 256 -15.02 2.56 15.89
N PRO A 257 -15.70 3.42 16.68
CA PRO A 257 -17.16 3.40 16.74
C PRO A 257 -17.76 3.61 15.35
N THR A 258 -18.75 2.79 15.00
CA THR A 258 -19.53 2.96 13.77
C THR A 258 -21.01 3.19 14.10
N ARG A 259 -21.69 3.97 13.28
CA ARG A 259 -23.15 4.15 13.32
C ARG A 259 -23.85 3.31 12.25
N ASP A 260 -23.09 2.62 11.41
CA ASP A 260 -23.60 1.83 10.29
C ASP A 260 -23.95 0.41 10.77
N PRO A 261 -25.24 0.02 10.81
CA PRO A 261 -25.64 -1.30 11.30
C PRO A 261 -25.01 -2.43 10.49
N TRP A 262 -24.56 -3.46 11.14
CA TRP A 262 -23.99 -4.64 10.49
C TRP A 262 -24.98 -5.36 9.55
N ASP A 263 -26.27 -5.31 9.88
CA ASP A 263 -27.38 -5.95 9.18
C ASP A 263 -28.09 -5.03 8.16
N ARG A 264 -27.52 -3.88 7.87
CA ARG A 264 -28.04 -2.95 6.87
C ARG A 264 -28.17 -3.64 5.52
N ILE A 265 -29.36 -3.56 4.96
CA ILE A 265 -29.68 -4.03 3.61
C ILE A 265 -29.49 -2.87 2.63
N GLU A 266 -28.88 -3.15 1.48
CA GLU A 266 -28.62 -2.15 0.43
C GLU A 266 -29.33 -2.54 -0.88
N PRO A 267 -30.59 -2.18 -1.07
CA PRO A 267 -31.40 -2.58 -2.23
C PRO A 267 -30.82 -2.19 -3.58
N SER A 268 -30.03 -1.10 -3.64
CA SER A 268 -29.43 -0.62 -4.89
C SER A 268 -28.37 -1.58 -5.45
N LEU A 269 -27.88 -2.53 -4.66
CA LEU A 269 -26.98 -3.58 -5.15
C LEU A 269 -27.66 -4.59 -6.08
N ASP A 270 -28.97 -4.77 -5.97
CA ASP A 270 -29.71 -5.71 -6.82
C ASP A 270 -29.72 -5.31 -8.30
N THR A 271 -29.43 -4.04 -8.59
CA THR A 271 -29.37 -3.49 -9.95
C THR A 271 -27.99 -2.96 -10.33
N LEU A 272 -26.98 -3.24 -9.52
CA LEU A 272 -25.61 -2.77 -9.78
C LEU A 272 -25.00 -3.45 -11.01
N ILE A 273 -25.20 -4.77 -11.14
CA ILE A 273 -24.70 -5.53 -12.28
C ILE A 273 -25.62 -5.28 -13.48
N PRO A 274 -25.11 -4.77 -14.62
CA PRO A 274 -25.91 -4.62 -15.82
C PRO A 274 -26.41 -5.96 -16.39
N ASP A 275 -27.62 -5.98 -16.95
CA ASP A 275 -28.16 -7.18 -17.65
C ASP A 275 -27.28 -7.63 -18.81
N ASN A 276 -26.62 -6.68 -19.48
CA ASN A 276 -25.65 -7.01 -20.52
C ASN A 276 -24.30 -7.38 -19.90
N PRO A 277 -23.84 -8.65 -20.02
CA PRO A 277 -22.62 -9.14 -19.39
C PRO A 277 -21.33 -8.46 -19.90
N ASN A 278 -21.41 -7.75 -21.03
CA ASN A 278 -20.29 -6.99 -21.59
C ASN A 278 -20.26 -5.52 -21.16
N LYS A 279 -21.32 -5.03 -20.48
CA LYS A 279 -21.33 -3.67 -19.95
C LYS A 279 -20.57 -3.62 -18.64
N PRO A 280 -19.55 -2.74 -18.53
CA PRO A 280 -18.82 -2.56 -17.28
C PRO A 280 -19.66 -1.85 -16.22
N TYR A 281 -19.29 -2.03 -14.96
CA TYR A 281 -19.77 -1.26 -13.81
C TYR A 281 -18.57 -0.93 -12.89
N ASP A 282 -18.73 0.05 -12.01
CA ASP A 282 -17.68 0.43 -11.08
C ASP A 282 -17.77 -0.39 -9.79
N ILE A 283 -16.77 -1.23 -9.53
CA ILE A 283 -16.71 -2.06 -8.32
C ILE A 283 -16.58 -1.19 -7.05
N LYS A 284 -16.07 0.03 -7.15
CA LYS A 284 -15.98 0.96 -6.01
C LYS A 284 -17.36 1.32 -5.46
N GLU A 285 -18.38 1.36 -6.32
CA GLU A 285 -19.75 1.56 -5.87
C GLU A 285 -20.22 0.46 -4.93
N LEU A 286 -19.90 -0.80 -5.23
CA LEU A 286 -20.14 -1.93 -4.32
C LEU A 286 -19.39 -1.75 -3.01
N ILE A 287 -18.09 -1.44 -3.09
CA ILE A 287 -17.25 -1.28 -1.90
C ILE A 287 -17.85 -0.22 -0.97
N HIS A 288 -18.12 0.99 -1.47
CA HIS A 288 -18.68 2.08 -0.68
C HIS A 288 -20.05 1.76 -0.07
N LYS A 289 -20.86 0.94 -0.75
CA LYS A 289 -22.19 0.53 -0.24
C LYS A 289 -22.11 -0.57 0.82
N VAL A 290 -21.04 -1.33 0.87
CA VAL A 290 -20.90 -2.48 1.79
C VAL A 290 -20.15 -2.11 3.06
N VAL A 291 -19.13 -1.27 2.98
CA VAL A 291 -18.28 -0.92 4.13
C VAL A 291 -18.93 0.11 5.05
N ASP A 292 -18.40 0.24 6.27
CA ASP A 292 -18.89 1.22 7.25
C ASP A 292 -18.75 2.64 6.72
N GLU A 293 -19.84 3.42 6.83
CA GLU A 293 -19.96 4.83 6.41
C GLU A 293 -19.49 5.09 4.95
N GLY A 294 -19.29 4.05 4.15
CA GLY A 294 -18.70 4.17 2.82
C GLY A 294 -17.23 4.61 2.85
N ASP A 295 -16.54 4.50 3.99
CA ASP A 295 -15.16 4.95 4.15
C ASP A 295 -14.18 3.90 3.60
N PHE A 296 -13.51 4.26 2.51
CA PHE A 296 -12.53 3.43 1.82
C PHE A 296 -11.24 4.21 1.56
N PHE A 297 -10.11 3.68 2.00
CA PHE A 297 -8.78 4.22 1.74
C PHE A 297 -8.09 3.37 0.68
N GLU A 298 -8.17 3.80 -0.58
CA GLU A 298 -7.57 3.10 -1.72
C GLU A 298 -6.06 3.26 -1.75
N ILE A 299 -5.36 2.16 -2.02
CA ILE A 299 -3.90 2.10 -2.20
C ILE A 299 -3.61 1.92 -3.70
N GLN A 300 -2.65 2.71 -4.24
CA GLN A 300 -2.26 2.68 -5.66
C GLN A 300 -3.44 2.89 -6.62
N GLU A 301 -4.29 3.87 -6.33
CA GLU A 301 -5.51 4.14 -7.12
C GLU A 301 -5.23 4.30 -8.62
N THR A 302 -4.11 4.92 -8.98
CA THR A 302 -3.76 5.26 -10.37
C THR A 302 -2.88 4.22 -11.07
N PHE A 303 -2.43 3.18 -10.34
CA PHE A 303 -1.65 2.06 -10.89
C PHE A 303 -2.50 0.80 -10.98
N ALA A 304 -2.34 0.02 -12.06
CA ALA A 304 -3.07 -1.23 -12.30
C ALA A 304 -4.55 -1.10 -11.93
N ARG A 305 -5.26 -0.19 -12.60
CA ARG A 305 -6.63 0.22 -12.27
C ARG A 305 -7.68 -0.90 -12.47
N ASN A 306 -7.30 -2.00 -13.13
CA ASN A 306 -8.09 -3.22 -13.29
C ASN A 306 -8.22 -4.03 -11.99
N ILE A 307 -7.48 -3.67 -10.93
CA ILE A 307 -7.66 -4.20 -9.58
C ILE A 307 -7.66 -3.06 -8.57
N VAL A 308 -8.56 -3.12 -7.59
CA VAL A 308 -8.69 -2.17 -6.49
C VAL A 308 -8.24 -2.85 -5.20
N VAL A 309 -7.37 -2.20 -4.46
CA VAL A 309 -6.95 -2.62 -3.12
C VAL A 309 -6.99 -1.45 -2.16
N GLY A 310 -7.32 -1.69 -0.91
CA GLY A 310 -7.36 -0.63 0.09
C GLY A 310 -7.96 -1.08 1.41
N PHE A 311 -7.99 -0.16 2.36
CA PHE A 311 -8.51 -0.38 3.70
C PHE A 311 -9.91 0.19 3.85
N ALA A 312 -10.73 -0.53 4.59
CA ALA A 312 -12.08 -0.11 4.99
C ALA A 312 -12.37 -0.63 6.40
N ARG A 313 -13.60 -0.43 6.86
CA ARG A 313 -14.05 -1.02 8.13
C ARG A 313 -15.34 -1.81 7.96
N MET A 314 -15.47 -2.82 8.78
CA MET A 314 -16.71 -3.58 8.97
C MET A 314 -16.93 -3.74 10.48
N GLU A 315 -18.08 -3.27 10.98
CA GLU A 315 -18.39 -3.20 12.42
C GLU A 315 -17.30 -2.47 13.22
N GLY A 316 -16.79 -1.37 12.66
CA GLY A 316 -15.73 -0.54 13.24
C GLY A 316 -14.31 -1.11 13.14
N ARG A 317 -14.13 -2.33 12.64
CA ARG A 317 -12.83 -3.02 12.56
C ARG A 317 -12.23 -2.91 11.16
N THR A 318 -10.94 -2.69 11.10
CA THR A 318 -10.22 -2.64 9.81
C THR A 318 -10.29 -3.96 9.07
N ILE A 319 -10.56 -3.86 7.76
CA ILE A 319 -10.47 -4.94 6.78
C ILE A 319 -9.67 -4.47 5.56
N GLY A 320 -9.04 -5.41 4.87
CA GLY A 320 -8.44 -5.19 3.56
C GLY A 320 -9.41 -5.61 2.47
N ILE A 321 -9.59 -4.75 1.48
CA ILE A 321 -10.41 -5.01 0.29
C ILE A 321 -9.50 -5.34 -0.88
N VAL A 322 -9.83 -6.40 -1.63
CA VAL A 322 -9.23 -6.72 -2.94
C VAL A 322 -10.37 -6.96 -3.93
N ALA A 323 -10.44 -6.19 -5.01
CA ALA A 323 -11.55 -6.29 -5.94
C ALA A 323 -11.12 -6.13 -7.40
N ASN A 324 -11.65 -6.96 -8.31
CA ASN A 324 -11.48 -6.74 -9.74
C ASN A 324 -12.32 -5.53 -10.17
N GLN A 325 -11.76 -4.65 -11.03
CA GLN A 325 -12.44 -3.46 -11.52
C GLN A 325 -12.83 -3.61 -12.99
N PRO A 326 -14.10 -3.95 -13.30
CA PRO A 326 -14.54 -4.17 -14.67
C PRO A 326 -14.45 -2.97 -15.60
N MET A 327 -14.38 -1.75 -15.05
CA MET A 327 -14.22 -0.52 -15.83
C MET A 327 -12.88 -0.45 -16.58
N PHE A 328 -11.88 -1.20 -16.12
CA PHE A 328 -10.55 -1.21 -16.72
C PHE A 328 -10.16 -2.63 -17.11
N LEU A 329 -9.81 -2.82 -18.39
CA LEU A 329 -9.44 -4.13 -18.93
C LEU A 329 -10.43 -5.26 -18.55
N ALA A 330 -11.72 -4.93 -18.39
CA ALA A 330 -12.76 -5.87 -17.95
C ALA A 330 -12.45 -6.60 -16.62
N GLY A 331 -11.56 -6.06 -15.78
CA GLY A 331 -11.15 -6.68 -14.52
C GLY A 331 -10.19 -7.86 -14.65
N VAL A 332 -9.55 -8.08 -15.82
CA VAL A 332 -8.56 -9.16 -15.99
C VAL A 332 -7.38 -8.99 -15.03
N LEU A 333 -6.69 -10.07 -14.72
CA LEU A 333 -5.40 -10.05 -14.05
C LEU A 333 -4.28 -9.93 -15.07
N ASP A 334 -3.48 -8.88 -14.96
CA ASP A 334 -2.21 -8.73 -15.65
C ASP A 334 -1.03 -8.77 -14.65
N SER A 335 0.18 -8.60 -15.14
CA SER A 335 1.38 -8.60 -14.29
C SER A 335 1.33 -7.53 -13.20
N ASP A 336 0.85 -6.34 -13.53
CA ASP A 336 0.79 -5.21 -12.61
C ASP A 336 -0.30 -5.37 -11.56
N ALA A 337 -1.50 -5.79 -11.95
CA ALA A 337 -2.59 -6.11 -11.03
C ALA A 337 -2.19 -7.22 -10.05
N SER A 338 -1.50 -8.25 -10.55
CA SER A 338 -1.02 -9.36 -9.73
C SER A 338 0.01 -8.90 -8.70
N ARG A 339 0.97 -8.05 -9.07
CA ARG A 339 1.97 -7.49 -8.14
C ARG A 339 1.34 -6.59 -7.08
N LYS A 340 0.46 -5.68 -7.51
CA LYS A 340 -0.28 -4.75 -6.63
C LYS A 340 -1.07 -5.52 -5.57
N ALA A 341 -1.89 -6.46 -5.99
CA ALA A 341 -2.72 -7.23 -5.08
C ALA A 341 -1.90 -8.17 -4.19
N ALA A 342 -0.86 -8.83 -4.71
CA ALA A 342 0.00 -9.72 -3.91
C ALA A 342 0.70 -8.96 -2.77
N ARG A 343 1.24 -7.78 -3.04
CA ARG A 343 1.86 -6.92 -2.02
C ARG A 343 0.89 -6.54 -0.92
N PHE A 344 -0.33 -6.13 -1.31
CA PHE A 344 -1.37 -5.73 -0.38
C PHE A 344 -1.87 -6.90 0.49
N VAL A 345 -2.12 -8.05 -0.11
CA VAL A 345 -2.55 -9.27 0.61
C VAL A 345 -1.49 -9.69 1.64
N ARG A 346 -0.21 -9.68 1.27
CA ARG A 346 0.87 -10.00 2.21
C ARG A 346 0.95 -9.03 3.37
N PHE A 347 0.79 -7.73 3.11
CA PHE A 347 0.71 -6.72 4.16
C PHE A 347 -0.43 -7.02 5.13
N CYS A 348 -1.63 -7.27 4.62
CA CYS A 348 -2.79 -7.59 5.46
C CYS A 348 -2.54 -8.83 6.31
N ASP A 349 -1.94 -9.88 5.74
CA ASP A 349 -1.62 -11.10 6.49
C ASP A 349 -0.56 -10.87 7.58
N CYS A 350 0.51 -10.12 7.27
CA CYS A 350 1.53 -9.76 8.26
C CYS A 350 0.96 -9.05 9.50
N PHE A 351 -0.08 -8.24 9.30
CA PHE A 351 -0.66 -7.41 10.36
C PHE A 351 -2.04 -7.88 10.81
N SER A 352 -2.40 -9.13 10.52
CA SER A 352 -3.65 -9.75 10.96
C SER A 352 -4.92 -8.99 10.55
N ILE A 353 -4.88 -8.34 9.38
CA ILE A 353 -6.03 -7.62 8.81
C ILE A 353 -6.86 -8.60 7.97
N PRO A 354 -8.13 -8.85 8.31
CA PRO A 354 -9.01 -9.70 7.53
C PRO A 354 -9.19 -9.21 6.10
N LEU A 355 -9.33 -10.13 5.13
CA LEU A 355 -9.47 -9.84 3.72
C LEU A 355 -10.90 -10.09 3.24
N VAL A 356 -11.46 -9.12 2.53
CA VAL A 356 -12.72 -9.25 1.78
C VAL A 356 -12.42 -9.07 0.29
N THR A 357 -12.77 -10.07 -0.51
CA THR A 357 -12.46 -10.09 -1.94
C THR A 357 -13.75 -10.05 -2.76
N PHE A 358 -13.87 -9.08 -3.67
CA PHE A 358 -14.95 -9.01 -4.64
C PHE A 358 -14.44 -9.44 -6.02
N VAL A 359 -15.07 -10.45 -6.61
CA VAL A 359 -14.56 -11.11 -7.82
C VAL A 359 -15.47 -10.85 -9.01
N ASP A 360 -14.89 -10.26 -10.06
CA ASP A 360 -15.42 -10.20 -11.41
C ASP A 360 -14.22 -10.24 -12.38
N VAL A 361 -13.74 -11.46 -12.66
CA VAL A 361 -12.49 -11.68 -13.39
C VAL A 361 -12.68 -12.65 -14.55
N PRO A 362 -12.50 -12.20 -15.82
CA PRO A 362 -12.63 -13.06 -16.99
C PRO A 362 -11.39 -13.95 -17.26
N GLY A 363 -10.30 -13.76 -16.52
CA GLY A 363 -9.06 -14.51 -16.68
C GLY A 363 -7.82 -13.67 -16.50
N PHE A 364 -6.68 -14.23 -16.88
CA PHE A 364 -5.43 -13.50 -17.04
C PHE A 364 -5.36 -12.85 -18.43
N LEU A 365 -4.70 -11.68 -18.52
CA LEU A 365 -4.56 -10.94 -19.78
C LEU A 365 -3.64 -11.70 -20.74
N PRO A 366 -4.13 -12.13 -21.91
CA PRO A 366 -3.27 -12.79 -22.92
C PRO A 366 -2.43 -11.77 -23.68
N GLY A 367 -1.34 -12.23 -24.27
CA GLY A 367 -0.51 -11.46 -25.21
C GLY A 367 0.97 -11.57 -24.93
N THR A 368 1.77 -11.32 -25.97
CA THR A 368 3.24 -11.46 -25.93
C THR A 368 3.86 -10.52 -24.90
N ASP A 369 3.37 -9.29 -24.77
CA ASP A 369 3.88 -8.33 -23.79
C ASP A 369 3.71 -8.84 -22.34
N GLN A 370 2.58 -9.49 -22.06
CA GLN A 370 2.32 -10.09 -20.75
C GLN A 370 3.19 -11.33 -20.52
N GLU A 371 3.29 -12.22 -21.49
CA GLU A 371 4.11 -13.43 -21.38
C GLU A 371 5.59 -13.08 -21.25
N TYR A 372 6.10 -12.17 -22.05
CA TYR A 372 7.51 -11.71 -21.98
C TYR A 372 7.76 -10.87 -20.71
N GLY A 373 6.76 -10.15 -20.24
CA GLY A 373 6.78 -9.42 -18.97
C GLY A 373 6.70 -10.31 -17.74
N GLY A 374 6.57 -11.64 -17.90
CA GLY A 374 6.57 -12.60 -16.81
C GLY A 374 5.24 -12.77 -16.10
N LEU A 375 4.11 -12.66 -16.81
CA LEU A 375 2.76 -12.84 -16.27
C LEU A 375 2.61 -14.11 -15.42
N ILE A 376 3.19 -15.24 -15.86
CA ILE A 376 3.14 -16.51 -15.10
C ILE A 376 3.76 -16.33 -13.72
N LYS A 377 4.94 -15.68 -13.63
CA LYS A 377 5.63 -15.42 -12.37
C LYS A 377 4.88 -14.42 -11.49
N HIS A 378 4.36 -13.36 -12.08
CA HIS A 378 3.61 -12.34 -11.35
C HIS A 378 2.23 -12.84 -10.89
N GLY A 379 1.51 -13.59 -11.71
CA GLY A 379 0.27 -14.26 -11.32
C GLY A 379 0.50 -15.26 -10.17
N ALA A 380 1.62 -15.99 -10.22
CA ALA A 380 2.01 -16.90 -9.15
C ALA A 380 2.27 -16.18 -7.81
N LYS A 381 2.71 -14.92 -7.82
CA LYS A 381 2.85 -14.11 -6.57
C LYS A 381 1.51 -13.89 -5.89
N LEU A 382 0.47 -13.57 -6.65
CA LEU A 382 -0.86 -13.36 -6.10
C LEU A 382 -1.47 -14.65 -5.57
N LEU A 383 -1.33 -15.74 -6.34
CA LEU A 383 -1.75 -17.07 -5.89
C LEU A 383 -1.03 -17.47 -4.58
N PHE A 384 0.27 -17.24 -4.52
CA PHE A 384 1.08 -17.52 -3.34
C PHE A 384 0.61 -16.70 -2.13
N ALA A 385 0.43 -15.40 -2.30
CA ALA A 385 0.01 -14.48 -1.23
C ALA A 385 -1.33 -14.89 -0.62
N PHE A 386 -2.35 -15.15 -1.44
CA PHE A 386 -3.65 -15.61 -0.95
C PHE A 386 -3.62 -17.00 -0.32
N THR A 387 -2.82 -17.91 -0.87
CA THR A 387 -2.71 -19.28 -0.34
C THR A 387 -1.99 -19.29 1.00
N GLU A 388 -0.93 -18.49 1.15
CA GLU A 388 -0.16 -18.42 2.38
C GLU A 388 -0.91 -17.69 3.51
N ALA A 389 -1.73 -16.70 3.16
CA ALA A 389 -2.44 -15.86 4.12
C ALA A 389 -3.32 -16.70 5.08
N THR A 390 -3.12 -16.45 6.37
CA THR A 390 -3.82 -17.13 7.48
C THR A 390 -4.95 -16.30 8.08
N VAL A 391 -5.05 -15.03 7.75
CA VAL A 391 -6.14 -14.14 8.19
C VAL A 391 -7.51 -14.62 7.69
N PRO A 392 -8.62 -14.20 8.33
CA PRO A 392 -9.96 -14.42 7.78
C PRO A 392 -10.06 -13.95 6.33
N LYS A 393 -10.60 -14.80 5.46
CA LYS A 393 -10.78 -14.52 4.02
C LYS A 393 -12.23 -14.77 3.62
N VAL A 394 -12.94 -13.71 3.28
CA VAL A 394 -14.32 -13.74 2.80
C VAL A 394 -14.35 -13.29 1.34
N THR A 395 -14.91 -14.11 0.46
CA THR A 395 -14.97 -13.85 -0.98
C THR A 395 -16.42 -13.74 -1.45
N VAL A 396 -16.71 -12.76 -2.27
CA VAL A 396 -18.02 -12.58 -2.92
C VAL A 396 -17.80 -12.53 -4.44
N ILE A 397 -18.27 -13.51 -5.16
CA ILE A 397 -18.22 -13.56 -6.61
C ILE A 397 -19.46 -12.84 -7.14
N THR A 398 -19.25 -11.69 -7.77
CA THR A 398 -20.35 -10.83 -8.24
C THR A 398 -20.81 -11.16 -9.65
N ARG A 399 -19.87 -11.53 -10.54
CA ARG A 399 -20.17 -11.87 -11.93
C ARG A 399 -19.19 -12.94 -12.45
N LYS A 400 -18.21 -12.59 -13.27
CA LYS A 400 -17.28 -13.55 -13.89
C LYS A 400 -16.24 -14.08 -12.90
N ALA A 401 -15.95 -15.37 -12.99
CA ALA A 401 -14.85 -16.03 -12.28
C ALA A 401 -14.36 -17.20 -13.15
N TYR A 402 -13.44 -16.93 -14.09
CA TYR A 402 -13.04 -17.87 -15.12
C TYR A 402 -11.61 -18.36 -14.96
N GLY A 403 -11.43 -19.67 -15.21
CA GLY A 403 -10.14 -20.33 -15.32
C GLY A 403 -9.30 -20.21 -14.05
N GLY A 404 -7.97 -20.16 -14.20
CA GLY A 404 -7.05 -20.02 -13.08
C GLY A 404 -7.21 -18.72 -12.29
N ALA A 405 -7.80 -17.68 -12.88
CA ALA A 405 -8.07 -16.44 -12.16
C ALA A 405 -9.17 -16.62 -11.09
N TYR A 406 -10.14 -17.52 -11.30
CA TYR A 406 -11.07 -17.93 -10.25
C TYR A 406 -10.32 -18.50 -9.05
N ASP A 407 -9.36 -19.41 -9.28
CA ASP A 407 -8.59 -19.98 -8.18
C ASP A 407 -7.80 -18.91 -7.43
N VAL A 408 -7.11 -18.03 -8.17
CA VAL A 408 -6.22 -17.00 -7.62
C VAL A 408 -6.95 -15.98 -6.75
N MET A 409 -8.18 -15.59 -7.12
CA MET A 409 -8.94 -14.56 -6.40
C MET A 409 -9.61 -15.11 -5.12
N SER A 410 -8.80 -15.65 -4.23
CA SER A 410 -9.23 -16.10 -2.89
C SER A 410 -10.33 -17.16 -2.92
N SER A 411 -10.21 -18.14 -3.82
CA SER A 411 -11.18 -19.24 -3.92
C SER A 411 -11.15 -20.14 -2.68
N LYS A 412 -12.22 -20.94 -2.55
CA LYS A 412 -12.32 -21.99 -1.52
C LYS A 412 -11.13 -22.96 -1.56
N HIS A 413 -10.62 -23.26 -2.74
CA HIS A 413 -9.55 -24.23 -2.97
C HIS A 413 -8.20 -23.80 -2.43
N ILE A 414 -7.96 -22.48 -2.34
CA ILE A 414 -6.73 -21.89 -1.80
C ILE A 414 -6.95 -21.32 -0.39
N ARG A 415 -7.76 -21.98 0.42
CA ARG A 415 -8.02 -21.63 1.82
C ARG A 415 -8.90 -20.38 2.02
N GLY A 416 -9.74 -20.02 1.05
CA GLY A 416 -10.84 -19.06 1.28
C GLY A 416 -11.80 -19.62 2.34
N ASP A 417 -12.04 -18.90 3.42
CA ASP A 417 -12.86 -19.42 4.55
C ASP A 417 -14.33 -19.46 4.20
N VAL A 418 -14.86 -18.37 3.65
CA VAL A 418 -16.25 -18.25 3.21
C VAL A 418 -16.30 -17.67 1.82
N ASN A 419 -16.98 -18.38 0.92
CA ASN A 419 -17.14 -17.97 -0.47
C ASN A 419 -18.63 -17.84 -0.78
N TYR A 420 -19.08 -16.63 -1.03
CA TYR A 420 -20.42 -16.29 -1.50
C TYR A 420 -20.42 -16.03 -3.00
N ALA A 421 -21.55 -16.23 -3.64
CA ALA A 421 -21.79 -15.81 -5.02
C ALA A 421 -23.12 -15.04 -5.12
N TRP A 422 -23.18 -14.07 -6.01
CA TRP A 422 -24.43 -13.48 -6.44
C TRP A 422 -25.10 -14.38 -7.48
N PRO A 423 -26.43 -14.27 -7.72
CA PRO A 423 -27.11 -15.04 -8.76
C PRO A 423 -26.56 -14.77 -10.16
N THR A 424 -25.92 -13.62 -10.38
CA THR A 424 -25.25 -13.20 -11.62
C THR A 424 -23.86 -13.81 -11.81
N ALA A 425 -23.37 -14.60 -10.85
CA ALA A 425 -22.03 -15.19 -10.94
C ALA A 425 -21.95 -16.27 -12.02
N GLU A 426 -20.86 -16.22 -12.76
CA GLU A 426 -20.49 -17.22 -13.77
C GLU A 426 -19.15 -17.85 -13.39
N ILE A 427 -19.19 -19.07 -12.86
CA ILE A 427 -18.01 -19.79 -12.38
C ILE A 427 -17.71 -20.95 -13.30
N ALA A 428 -16.67 -20.83 -14.14
CA ALA A 428 -16.38 -21.81 -15.19
C ALA A 428 -14.91 -21.81 -15.60
N VAL A 429 -14.48 -22.81 -16.34
CA VAL A 429 -13.14 -22.87 -16.92
C VAL A 429 -12.89 -21.72 -17.88
N MET A 430 -13.93 -21.31 -18.64
CA MET A 430 -13.90 -20.17 -19.56
C MET A 430 -15.32 -19.71 -19.87
N GLY A 431 -15.44 -18.51 -20.43
CA GLY A 431 -16.76 -18.01 -20.88
C GLY A 431 -17.41 -18.92 -21.93
N ALA A 432 -18.74 -18.99 -21.92
CA ALA A 432 -19.53 -19.92 -22.75
C ALA A 432 -19.19 -19.82 -24.24
N LYS A 433 -18.99 -18.62 -24.78
CA LYS A 433 -18.63 -18.46 -26.21
C LYS A 433 -17.32 -19.15 -26.54
N GLY A 434 -16.28 -18.94 -25.76
CA GLY A 434 -14.97 -19.57 -25.98
C GLY A 434 -15.04 -21.10 -25.82
N ALA A 435 -15.79 -21.57 -24.84
CA ALA A 435 -16.01 -23.01 -24.66
C ALA A 435 -16.70 -23.67 -25.89
N VAL A 436 -17.73 -23.00 -26.41
CA VAL A 436 -18.47 -23.49 -27.60
C VAL A 436 -17.60 -23.50 -28.86
N GLU A 437 -16.76 -22.48 -29.05
CA GLU A 437 -15.81 -22.44 -30.18
C GLU A 437 -14.82 -23.62 -30.17
N ILE A 438 -14.52 -24.17 -29.00
CA ILE A 438 -13.63 -25.34 -28.85
C ILE A 438 -14.43 -26.64 -28.97
N LEU A 439 -15.52 -26.76 -28.21
CA LEU A 439 -16.28 -28.03 -28.09
C LEU A 439 -17.14 -28.34 -29.30
N TYR A 440 -17.65 -27.32 -29.98
CA TYR A 440 -18.59 -27.44 -31.10
C TYR A 440 -18.03 -26.81 -32.38
N ARG A 441 -16.75 -27.02 -32.63
CA ARG A 441 -16.02 -26.44 -33.75
C ARG A 441 -16.65 -26.69 -35.11
N ALA A 442 -17.33 -27.85 -35.27
CA ALA A 442 -18.02 -28.22 -36.51
C ALA A 442 -19.28 -27.39 -36.78
N ASP A 443 -19.89 -26.81 -35.74
CA ASP A 443 -21.15 -26.07 -35.86
C ASP A 443 -20.95 -24.56 -35.96
N LEU A 444 -19.71 -24.05 -35.95
CA LEU A 444 -19.39 -22.59 -35.95
C LEU A 444 -19.93 -21.85 -37.19
N GLY A 445 -20.22 -22.55 -38.28
CA GLY A 445 -20.84 -21.97 -39.48
C GLY A 445 -22.35 -21.72 -39.36
N ASP A 446 -22.99 -22.18 -38.28
CA ASP A 446 -24.44 -22.06 -38.07
C ASP A 446 -24.72 -21.21 -36.80
N PRO A 447 -25.08 -19.92 -36.96
CA PRO A 447 -25.31 -19.01 -35.84
C PRO A 447 -26.39 -19.46 -34.85
N GLU A 448 -27.43 -20.15 -35.33
CA GLU A 448 -28.54 -20.66 -34.51
C GLU A 448 -28.06 -21.79 -33.58
N LYS A 449 -27.28 -22.72 -34.12
CA LYS A 449 -26.69 -23.79 -33.34
C LYS A 449 -25.67 -23.25 -32.33
N VAL A 450 -24.81 -22.32 -32.75
CA VAL A 450 -23.85 -21.69 -31.89
C VAL A 450 -24.54 -21.00 -30.69
N LYS A 451 -25.62 -20.26 -30.96
CA LYS A 451 -26.40 -19.62 -29.90
C LYS A 451 -26.98 -20.66 -28.94
N LYS A 452 -27.59 -21.71 -29.46
CA LYS A 452 -28.15 -22.80 -28.65
C LYS A 452 -27.07 -23.45 -27.77
N HIS A 453 -25.89 -23.73 -28.33
CA HIS A 453 -24.78 -24.33 -27.58
C HIS A 453 -24.26 -23.37 -26.48
N ILE A 454 -24.24 -22.04 -26.71
CA ILE A 454 -23.89 -21.05 -25.71
C ILE A 454 -24.89 -21.06 -24.56
N ASP A 455 -26.19 -21.00 -24.87
CA ASP A 455 -27.26 -21.02 -23.88
C ASP A 455 -27.22 -22.32 -23.05
N ASP A 456 -27.10 -23.49 -23.71
CA ASP A 456 -26.93 -24.78 -23.04
C ASP A 456 -25.69 -24.87 -22.16
N TYR A 457 -24.56 -24.26 -22.58
CA TYR A 457 -23.33 -24.25 -21.80
C TYR A 457 -23.46 -23.33 -20.56
N GLN A 458 -24.09 -22.18 -20.72
CA GLN A 458 -24.34 -21.27 -19.59
C GLN A 458 -25.21 -21.94 -18.52
N GLU A 459 -26.31 -22.55 -18.94
CA GLU A 459 -27.21 -23.25 -18.03
C GLU A 459 -26.52 -24.41 -17.28
N ARG A 460 -25.66 -25.16 -17.96
CA ARG A 460 -25.04 -26.37 -17.39
C ARG A 460 -23.77 -26.10 -16.59
N PHE A 461 -23.00 -25.07 -16.92
CA PHE A 461 -21.63 -24.92 -16.43
C PHE A 461 -21.30 -23.51 -15.92
N ALA A 462 -21.88 -22.46 -16.48
CA ALA A 462 -21.49 -21.08 -16.16
C ALA A 462 -22.53 -20.37 -15.29
N ASN A 463 -22.83 -20.97 -14.14
CA ASN A 463 -23.73 -20.39 -13.14
C ASN A 463 -23.24 -20.73 -11.72
N PRO A 464 -23.69 -20.01 -10.67
CA PRO A 464 -23.18 -20.23 -9.31
C PRO A 464 -23.66 -21.55 -8.69
N PHE A 465 -24.78 -22.10 -9.14
CA PHE A 465 -25.39 -23.30 -8.54
C PHE A 465 -24.56 -24.56 -8.77
N VAL A 466 -23.93 -24.69 -9.94
CA VAL A 466 -23.02 -25.80 -10.24
C VAL A 466 -21.83 -25.85 -9.24
N ALA A 467 -21.28 -24.69 -8.89
CA ALA A 467 -20.22 -24.61 -7.89
C ALA A 467 -20.77 -24.85 -6.47
N ALA A 468 -21.97 -24.36 -6.17
CA ALA A 468 -22.63 -24.56 -4.87
C ALA A 468 -22.96 -26.03 -4.62
N GLU A 469 -23.46 -26.76 -5.60
CA GLU A 469 -23.72 -28.21 -5.52
C GLU A 469 -22.49 -29.03 -5.19
N ARG A 470 -21.29 -28.52 -5.52
CA ARG A 470 -20.01 -29.15 -5.20
C ARG A 470 -19.42 -28.67 -3.86
N GLY A 471 -20.06 -27.73 -3.18
CA GLY A 471 -19.55 -27.12 -1.94
C GLY A 471 -18.40 -26.15 -2.18
N TYR A 472 -18.20 -25.63 -3.40
CA TYR A 472 -17.18 -24.63 -3.71
C TYR A 472 -17.65 -23.21 -3.38
N ILE A 473 -18.96 -23.03 -3.28
CA ILE A 473 -19.64 -21.82 -2.80
C ILE A 473 -20.46 -22.20 -1.59
N ASP A 474 -20.33 -21.45 -0.50
CA ASP A 474 -21.04 -21.70 0.75
C ASP A 474 -22.51 -21.28 0.65
N GLU A 475 -22.80 -20.21 -0.09
CA GLU A 475 -24.18 -19.76 -0.34
C GLU A 475 -24.25 -18.85 -1.58
N VAL A 476 -25.35 -18.94 -2.31
CA VAL A 476 -25.75 -17.96 -3.32
C VAL A 476 -26.62 -16.91 -2.63
N ILE A 477 -26.14 -15.68 -2.54
CA ILE A 477 -26.74 -14.61 -1.75
C ILE A 477 -27.40 -13.52 -2.62
N ALA A 478 -28.49 -12.93 -2.15
CA ALA A 478 -29.06 -11.76 -2.78
C ALA A 478 -28.08 -10.56 -2.63
N PRO A 479 -27.80 -9.81 -3.72
CA PRO A 479 -26.83 -8.71 -3.71
C PRO A 479 -27.07 -7.71 -2.59
N ARG A 480 -28.32 -7.32 -2.34
CA ARG A 480 -28.73 -6.39 -1.26
C ARG A 480 -28.27 -6.79 0.14
N GLY A 481 -28.06 -8.09 0.40
CA GLY A 481 -27.67 -8.66 1.69
C GLY A 481 -26.16 -8.81 1.86
N THR A 482 -25.33 -8.35 0.92
CA THR A 482 -23.89 -8.59 0.90
C THR A 482 -23.20 -8.10 2.18
N ARG A 483 -23.51 -6.86 2.65
CA ARG A 483 -22.94 -6.33 3.89
C ARG A 483 -23.20 -7.26 5.07
N MET A 484 -24.44 -7.62 5.30
CA MET A 484 -24.85 -8.48 6.40
C MET A 484 -24.14 -9.84 6.37
N ARG A 485 -24.00 -10.44 5.19
CA ARG A 485 -23.33 -11.74 5.03
C ARG A 485 -21.83 -11.65 5.29
N VAL A 486 -21.18 -10.61 4.77
CA VAL A 486 -19.74 -10.36 5.01
C VAL A 486 -19.49 -10.08 6.50
N ALA A 487 -20.27 -9.22 7.14
CA ALA A 487 -20.14 -8.91 8.57
C ALA A 487 -20.26 -10.18 9.42
N ARG A 488 -21.27 -11.02 9.19
CA ARG A 488 -21.47 -12.28 9.94
C ARG A 488 -20.36 -13.29 9.70
N ALA A 489 -19.84 -13.39 8.47
CA ALA A 489 -18.70 -14.26 8.17
C ALA A 489 -17.44 -13.79 8.91
N LEU A 490 -17.15 -12.49 8.91
CA LEU A 490 -16.02 -11.93 9.66
C LEU A 490 -16.18 -12.10 11.17
N GLN A 491 -17.40 -11.95 11.70
CA GLN A 491 -17.69 -12.18 13.13
C GLN A 491 -17.45 -13.66 13.49
N MET A 492 -17.91 -14.61 12.68
CA MET A 492 -17.67 -16.04 12.89
C MET A 492 -16.17 -16.37 12.87
N LEU A 493 -15.42 -15.73 12.00
CA LEU A 493 -13.98 -15.95 11.82
C LEU A 493 -13.10 -15.13 12.77
N ARG A 494 -13.69 -14.36 13.70
CA ARG A 494 -12.95 -13.42 14.57
C ARG A 494 -11.78 -14.07 15.33
N ASN A 495 -11.96 -15.32 15.75
CA ASN A 495 -10.96 -16.07 16.50
C ASN A 495 -10.25 -17.11 15.63
N LYS A 496 -10.30 -16.98 14.30
CA LYS A 496 -9.58 -17.88 13.40
C LYS A 496 -8.10 -17.89 13.74
N HIS A 497 -7.58 -19.08 13.97
CA HIS A 497 -6.16 -19.33 14.18
C HIS A 497 -5.72 -20.48 13.26
N VAL A 498 -4.79 -20.21 12.39
CA VAL A 498 -4.20 -21.19 11.48
C VAL A 498 -2.70 -20.95 11.44
N GLU A 499 -1.95 -22.02 11.65
CA GLU A 499 -0.49 -22.02 11.54
C GLU A 499 -0.06 -22.63 10.21
N ASN A 500 0.85 -21.97 9.52
CA ASN A 500 1.55 -22.56 8.38
C ASN A 500 2.64 -23.53 8.89
N PRO A 501 3.03 -24.52 8.08
CA PRO A 501 4.19 -25.35 8.41
C PRO A 501 5.39 -24.46 8.72
N TRP A 502 6.17 -24.86 9.74
CA TRP A 502 7.35 -24.10 10.13
C TRP A 502 8.32 -23.96 8.96
N LYS A 503 8.83 -22.75 8.74
CA LYS A 503 9.84 -22.42 7.74
C LYS A 503 10.65 -21.22 8.21
N LYS A 504 11.92 -21.14 7.82
CA LYS A 504 12.78 -20.00 8.16
C LYS A 504 12.22 -18.70 7.55
N HIS A 505 11.77 -18.75 6.32
CA HIS A 505 10.99 -17.78 5.56
C HIS A 505 10.37 -18.50 4.37
N ASP A 506 9.43 -17.87 3.70
CA ASP A 506 8.92 -18.39 2.44
C ASP A 506 9.90 -18.17 1.28
N ASN A 507 9.62 -18.83 0.15
CA ASN A 507 10.34 -18.62 -1.11
C ASN A 507 9.33 -18.24 -2.19
N ILE A 508 8.75 -17.06 -2.00
CA ILE A 508 7.80 -16.49 -2.97
C ILE A 508 8.50 -16.24 -4.32
N PRO A 509 7.86 -16.47 -5.46
CA PRO A 509 8.45 -16.19 -6.77
C PRO A 509 8.66 -14.67 -6.92
N LEU A 510 9.90 -14.21 -6.77
CA LEU A 510 10.30 -12.79 -6.80
C LEU A 510 10.48 -12.28 -8.24
#